data_5a68e1f28c6d18cac795612fcffadcf4
#
_entry.id   5a68e1f28c6d18cac795612fcffadcf4
#
_cell.length_a   1.000
_cell.length_b   1.000
_cell.length_c   1.000
_cell.angle_alpha   90.00
_cell.angle_beta   90.00
_cell.angle_gamma   90.00
#
_symmetry.space_group_name_H-M   'P 1'
#
loop_
_entity.id
_entity.type
_entity.pdbx_description
1 polymer ?
#
loop_
_entity_poly.entity_id
_entity_poly.type
_entity_poly.pdbx_seq_one_letter_code
_entity_poly.pdbx_strand_id
1 'polypeptide(L)'
;MKRILLSALALLLIINPLPAQTAPDAAELTKLLNDFLAGAGKNDIAMHDRFWADELVYTSALGRRKGKADIMRELKAETTSSPKPDEGTTVYSAEEIRIQQYGDTAIVAFRLVATNSGKKEVKSYLNTGTFLKRNAKWQVVAWQATAMPTASEPAK
;
A
#
# COMPACT_ATOMS: atom_id res chain seq x y z
N MET A 1 -45.43 55.25 -21.39
CA MET A 1 -44.29 54.87 -20.52
C MET A 1 -44.51 53.41 -20.11
N LYS A 2 -43.86 52.45 -20.77
CA LYS A 2 -43.96 51.00 -20.49
C LYS A 2 -42.82 50.61 -19.50
N ARG A 3 -43.18 50.20 -18.31
CA ARG A 3 -42.23 49.69 -17.30
C ARG A 3 -41.98 48.20 -17.60
N ILE A 4 -40.75 47.86 -18.00
CA ILE A 4 -40.29 46.49 -18.16
C ILE A 4 -39.77 46.03 -16.79
N LEU A 5 -40.49 45.08 -16.19
CA LEU A 5 -40.01 44.37 -14.99
C LEU A 5 -39.06 43.25 -15.46
N LEU A 6 -37.75 43.41 -15.18
CA LEU A 6 -36.78 42.33 -15.31
C LEU A 6 -36.90 41.46 -14.07
N SER A 7 -37.43 40.25 -14.22
CA SER A 7 -37.38 39.23 -13.17
C SER A 7 -36.02 38.49 -13.28
N ALA A 8 -35.12 38.77 -12.34
CA ALA A 8 -33.86 38.02 -12.21
C ALA A 8 -34.17 36.71 -11.52
N LEU A 9 -34.13 35.62 -12.29
CA LEU A 9 -34.21 34.24 -11.78
C LEU A 9 -32.84 33.84 -11.21
N ALA A 10 -32.69 33.90 -9.89
CA ALA A 10 -31.51 33.44 -9.18
C ALA A 10 -31.50 31.90 -9.17
N LEU A 11 -30.68 31.31 -10.01
CA LEU A 11 -30.42 29.86 -10.03
C LEU A 11 -29.56 29.49 -8.80
N LEU A 12 -30.20 28.99 -7.74
CA LEU A 12 -29.49 28.43 -6.57
C LEU A 12 -28.82 27.11 -6.96
N LEU A 13 -27.52 27.15 -7.22
CA LEU A 13 -26.70 25.95 -7.35
C LEU A 13 -26.61 25.26 -5.96
N ILE A 14 -27.42 24.20 -5.76
CA ILE A 14 -27.31 23.33 -4.61
C ILE A 14 -26.02 22.50 -4.81
N ILE A 15 -24.91 22.96 -4.23
CA ILE A 15 -23.68 22.18 -4.13
C ILE A 15 -23.95 21.11 -3.08
N ASN A 16 -24.36 19.91 -3.50
CA ASN A 16 -24.37 18.75 -2.63
C ASN A 16 -22.91 18.38 -2.33
N PRO A 17 -22.44 18.44 -1.08
CA PRO A 17 -21.14 17.93 -0.75
C PRO A 17 -21.14 16.44 -1.08
N LEU A 18 -20.26 16.01 -1.97
CA LEU A 18 -20.00 14.58 -2.17
C LEU A 18 -19.67 13.98 -0.81
N PRO A 19 -20.35 12.89 -0.40
CA PRO A 19 -20.03 12.26 0.86
C PRO A 19 -18.55 11.91 0.86
N ALA A 20 -17.82 12.39 1.88
CA ALA A 20 -16.44 11.98 2.07
C ALA A 20 -16.42 10.45 2.11
N GLN A 21 -15.58 9.84 1.28
CA GLN A 21 -15.47 8.39 1.21
C GLN A 21 -15.10 7.86 2.60
N THR A 22 -16.01 7.10 3.20
CA THR A 22 -15.78 6.49 4.51
C THR A 22 -14.97 5.20 4.30
N ALA A 23 -13.92 5.02 5.09
CA ALA A 23 -13.16 3.77 5.16
C ALA A 23 -13.35 3.16 6.56
N PRO A 24 -14.47 2.46 6.82
CA PRO A 24 -14.83 1.96 8.15
C PRO A 24 -13.76 1.02 8.73
N ASP A 25 -13.06 0.26 7.88
CA ASP A 25 -12.03 -0.68 8.31
C ASP A 25 -10.60 -0.10 8.23
N ALA A 26 -10.46 1.24 8.12
CA ALA A 26 -9.15 1.89 7.98
C ALA A 26 -8.18 1.54 9.11
N ALA A 27 -8.65 1.47 10.35
CA ALA A 27 -7.81 1.11 11.49
C ALA A 27 -7.31 -0.36 11.40
N GLU A 28 -8.19 -1.29 10.99
CA GLU A 28 -7.83 -2.70 10.78
C GLU A 28 -6.82 -2.86 9.64
N LEU A 29 -7.06 -2.19 8.51
CA LEU A 29 -6.15 -2.22 7.34
C LEU A 29 -4.78 -1.61 7.66
N THR A 30 -4.76 -0.49 8.38
CA THR A 30 -3.50 0.14 8.83
C THR A 30 -2.72 -0.79 9.76
N LYS A 31 -3.41 -1.42 10.73
CA LYS A 31 -2.78 -2.38 11.62
C LYS A 31 -2.23 -3.58 10.85
N LEU A 32 -3.01 -4.17 9.95
CA LEU A 32 -2.60 -5.29 9.11
C LEU A 32 -1.36 -4.96 8.27
N LEU A 33 -1.32 -3.75 7.67
CA LEU A 33 -0.17 -3.29 6.92
C LEU A 33 1.08 -3.18 7.81
N ASN A 34 0.98 -2.56 8.98
CA ASN A 34 2.11 -2.39 9.90
C ASN A 34 2.62 -3.72 10.45
N ASP A 35 1.71 -4.63 10.81
CA ASP A 35 2.06 -5.99 11.25
C ASP A 35 2.81 -6.74 10.14
N PHE A 36 2.33 -6.64 8.89
CA PHE A 36 3.00 -7.21 7.73
C PHE A 36 4.40 -6.65 7.53
N LEU A 37 4.58 -5.33 7.57
CA LEU A 37 5.89 -4.69 7.37
C LEU A 37 6.89 -5.08 8.48
N ALA A 38 6.42 -5.19 9.73
CA ALA A 38 7.23 -5.67 10.83
C ALA A 38 7.65 -7.15 10.65
N GLY A 39 6.75 -7.99 10.11
CA GLY A 39 7.04 -9.38 9.77
C GLY A 39 7.97 -9.52 8.57
N ALA A 40 7.77 -8.69 7.52
CA ALA A 40 8.59 -8.70 6.32
C ALA A 40 10.06 -8.39 6.62
N GLY A 41 10.35 -7.49 7.55
CA GLY A 41 11.72 -7.20 7.98
C GLY A 41 12.41 -8.37 8.70
N LYS A 42 11.66 -9.41 9.08
CA LYS A 42 12.15 -10.62 9.76
C LYS A 42 11.98 -11.89 8.94
N ASN A 43 11.54 -11.77 7.68
CA ASN A 43 11.18 -12.89 6.82
C ASN A 43 10.13 -13.84 7.46
N ASP A 44 9.14 -13.27 8.18
CA ASP A 44 8.08 -14.02 8.85
C ASP A 44 7.15 -14.67 7.82
N ILE A 45 7.36 -15.98 7.60
CA ILE A 45 6.61 -16.78 6.63
C ILE A 45 5.11 -16.79 6.96
N ALA A 46 4.73 -16.89 8.24
CA ALA A 46 3.33 -16.96 8.64
C ALA A 46 2.61 -15.62 8.37
N MET A 47 3.29 -14.50 8.61
CA MET A 47 2.74 -13.18 8.30
C MET A 47 2.57 -12.98 6.79
N HIS A 48 3.56 -13.39 5.97
CA HIS A 48 3.43 -13.35 4.52
C HIS A 48 2.27 -14.22 4.01
N ASP A 49 2.13 -15.45 4.53
CA ASP A 49 1.02 -16.35 4.17
C ASP A 49 -0.35 -15.77 4.53
N ARG A 50 -0.46 -15.13 5.70
CA ARG A 50 -1.68 -14.45 6.18
C ARG A 50 -2.04 -13.23 5.33
N PHE A 51 -1.04 -12.46 4.88
CA PHE A 51 -1.22 -11.16 4.22
C PHE A 51 -1.59 -11.30 2.75
N TRP A 52 -0.93 -12.21 2.01
CA TRP A 52 -1.14 -12.42 0.58
C TRP A 52 -2.29 -13.38 0.31
N ALA A 53 -3.18 -13.02 -0.61
CA ALA A 53 -4.17 -13.94 -1.16
C ALA A 53 -3.51 -14.93 -2.14
N ASP A 54 -4.11 -16.10 -2.34
CA ASP A 54 -3.55 -17.13 -3.21
C ASP A 54 -3.46 -16.69 -4.68
N GLU A 55 -4.40 -15.86 -5.14
CA GLU A 55 -4.44 -15.26 -6.47
C GLU A 55 -3.64 -13.95 -6.62
N LEU A 56 -2.75 -13.65 -5.70
CA LEU A 56 -1.96 -12.42 -5.68
C LEU A 56 -1.30 -12.11 -7.04
N VAL A 57 -1.43 -10.87 -7.47
CA VAL A 57 -0.62 -10.26 -8.53
C VAL A 57 0.31 -9.23 -7.90
N TYR A 58 1.56 -9.58 -7.67
CA TYR A 58 2.59 -8.69 -7.13
C TYR A 58 3.48 -8.16 -8.25
N THR A 59 3.69 -6.84 -8.30
CA THR A 59 4.68 -6.21 -9.19
C THR A 59 5.70 -5.46 -8.34
N SER A 60 6.96 -5.89 -8.42
CA SER A 60 8.06 -5.26 -7.67
C SER A 60 8.47 -3.93 -8.28
N ALA A 61 9.25 -3.12 -7.53
CA ALA A 61 9.82 -1.88 -8.02
C ALA A 61 10.78 -2.05 -9.22
N LEU A 62 11.22 -3.28 -9.49
CA LEU A 62 12.03 -3.64 -10.66
C LEU A 62 11.19 -4.16 -11.83
N GLY A 63 9.87 -4.02 -11.79
CA GLY A 63 8.95 -4.47 -12.84
C GLY A 63 8.77 -5.98 -12.92
N ARG A 64 9.25 -6.75 -11.95
CA ARG A 64 9.07 -8.21 -11.94
C ARG A 64 7.72 -8.56 -11.34
N ARG A 65 6.97 -9.45 -12.02
CA ARG A 65 5.67 -9.93 -11.56
C ARG A 65 5.82 -11.31 -10.91
N LYS A 66 5.13 -11.49 -9.79
CA LYS A 66 5.15 -12.70 -8.95
C LYS A 66 3.77 -12.99 -8.40
N GLY A 67 3.49 -14.26 -8.12
CA GLY A 67 2.37 -14.69 -7.30
C GLY A 67 2.79 -14.98 -5.86
N LYS A 68 1.80 -15.29 -5.00
CA LYS A 68 2.06 -15.70 -3.60
C LYS A 68 3.01 -16.90 -3.54
N ALA A 69 2.80 -17.90 -4.38
CA ALA A 69 3.64 -19.12 -4.40
C ALA A 69 5.11 -18.81 -4.65
N ASP A 70 5.41 -17.82 -5.52
CA ASP A 70 6.78 -17.42 -5.81
C ASP A 70 7.41 -16.73 -4.60
N ILE A 71 6.68 -15.80 -3.96
CA ILE A 71 7.13 -15.09 -2.76
C ILE A 71 7.42 -16.09 -1.63
N MET A 72 6.49 -17.02 -1.38
CA MET A 72 6.65 -18.01 -0.31
C MET A 72 7.82 -18.97 -0.56
N ARG A 73 8.10 -19.31 -1.81
CA ARG A 73 9.26 -20.14 -2.19
C ARG A 73 10.56 -19.40 -1.94
N GLU A 74 10.65 -18.12 -2.33
CA GLU A 74 11.82 -17.26 -2.10
C GLU A 74 12.11 -17.09 -0.60
N LEU A 75 11.10 -16.76 0.19
CA LEU A 75 11.25 -16.62 1.66
C LEU A 75 11.76 -17.90 2.33
N LYS A 76 11.24 -19.07 1.92
CA LYS A 76 11.73 -20.37 2.45
C LYS A 76 13.20 -20.60 2.07
N ALA A 77 13.60 -20.25 0.86
CA ALA A 77 14.99 -20.39 0.42
C ALA A 77 15.92 -19.44 1.20
N GLU A 78 15.49 -18.22 1.50
CA GLU A 78 16.26 -17.25 2.29
C GLU A 78 16.42 -17.70 3.75
N THR A 79 15.37 -18.25 4.37
CA THR A 79 15.46 -18.75 5.76
C THR A 79 16.35 -19.98 5.92
N THR A 80 16.60 -20.74 4.86
CA THR A 80 17.52 -21.91 4.86
C THR A 80 18.96 -21.51 4.54
N SER A 81 19.19 -20.29 4.05
CA SER A 81 20.52 -19.77 3.73
C SER A 81 21.17 -19.19 4.99
N SER A 82 22.48 -19.45 5.18
CA SER A 82 23.21 -18.83 6.30
C SER A 82 23.17 -17.30 6.16
N PRO A 83 22.89 -16.56 7.25
CA PRO A 83 22.95 -15.09 7.23
C PRO A 83 24.32 -14.62 6.77
N LYS A 84 24.37 -13.70 5.81
CA LYS A 84 25.63 -13.04 5.46
C LYS A 84 25.98 -12.03 6.53
N PRO A 85 27.19 -12.07 7.11
CA PRO A 85 27.55 -11.28 8.29
C PRO A 85 27.39 -9.76 8.14
N ASP A 86 27.44 -9.25 6.90
CA ASP A 86 27.47 -7.80 6.61
C ASP A 86 26.16 -7.21 6.05
N GLU A 87 25.08 -7.98 5.95
CA GLU A 87 23.86 -7.49 5.31
C GLU A 87 22.99 -6.58 6.21
N GLY A 88 23.20 -6.61 7.53
CA GLY A 88 22.41 -5.84 8.50
C GLY A 88 20.91 -6.24 8.47
N THR A 89 20.12 -5.58 9.31
CA THR A 89 18.66 -5.79 9.35
C THR A 89 17.97 -4.67 8.61
N THR A 90 16.99 -5.01 7.77
CA THR A 90 16.11 -4.03 7.14
C THR A 90 14.82 -3.89 7.93
N VAL A 91 14.53 -2.68 8.35
CA VAL A 91 13.25 -2.31 8.99
C VAL A 91 12.40 -1.59 7.96
N TYR A 92 11.14 -2.01 7.86
CA TYR A 92 10.15 -1.38 7.00
C TYR A 92 9.13 -0.61 7.82
N SER A 93 8.77 0.59 7.36
CA SER A 93 7.67 1.39 7.89
C SER A 93 6.80 1.96 6.79
N ALA A 94 5.53 2.24 7.11
CA ALA A 94 4.59 2.89 6.21
C ALA A 94 4.36 4.33 6.67
N GLU A 95 4.43 5.25 5.73
CA GLU A 95 4.14 6.67 5.92
C GLU A 95 3.10 7.12 4.88
N GLU A 96 2.40 8.23 5.13
CA GLU A 96 1.44 8.82 4.21
C GLU A 96 0.33 7.82 3.79
N ILE A 97 -0.14 7.00 4.71
CA ILE A 97 -1.13 5.96 4.42
C ILE A 97 -2.46 6.61 4.02
N ARG A 98 -2.98 6.22 2.85
CA ARG A 98 -4.28 6.63 2.32
C ARG A 98 -5.10 5.38 2.01
N ILE A 99 -6.30 5.31 2.54
CA ILE A 99 -7.19 4.16 2.38
C ILE A 99 -8.49 4.62 1.73
N GLN A 100 -8.86 3.94 0.65
CA GLN A 100 -10.16 4.06 0.00
C GLN A 100 -10.85 2.70 0.11
N GLN A 101 -12.05 2.66 0.67
CA GLN A 101 -12.80 1.41 0.87
C GLN A 101 -14.10 1.44 0.08
N TYR A 102 -14.39 0.35 -0.60
CA TYR A 102 -15.58 0.12 -1.43
C TYR A 102 -16.19 -1.24 -1.03
N GLY A 103 -16.99 -1.25 0.03
CA GLY A 103 -17.51 -2.50 0.61
C GLY A 103 -16.37 -3.40 1.08
N ASP A 104 -16.32 -4.60 0.54
CA ASP A 104 -15.28 -5.60 0.84
C ASP A 104 -13.99 -5.44 0.02
N THR A 105 -13.83 -4.33 -0.69
CA THR A 105 -12.61 -3.99 -1.42
C THR A 105 -12.00 -2.72 -0.85
N ALA A 106 -10.68 -2.70 -0.65
CA ALA A 106 -9.97 -1.50 -0.25
C ALA A 106 -8.71 -1.30 -1.09
N ILE A 107 -8.41 -0.03 -1.38
CA ILE A 107 -7.14 0.42 -1.98
C ILE A 107 -6.36 1.11 -0.87
N VAL A 108 -5.14 0.63 -0.63
CA VAL A 108 -4.22 1.19 0.36
C VAL A 108 -2.98 1.70 -0.37
N ALA A 109 -2.82 3.01 -0.42
CA ALA A 109 -1.64 3.68 -0.97
C ALA A 109 -0.79 4.25 0.16
N PHE A 110 0.54 4.10 0.09
CA PHE A 110 1.43 4.57 1.13
C PHE A 110 2.87 4.70 0.62
N ARG A 111 3.69 5.43 1.37
CA ARG A 111 5.13 5.47 1.19
C ARG A 111 5.78 4.42 2.09
N LEU A 112 6.41 3.42 1.50
CA LEU A 112 7.26 2.46 2.21
C LEU A 112 8.63 3.09 2.42
N VAL A 113 9.13 3.05 3.64
CA VAL A 113 10.50 3.41 3.98
C VAL A 113 11.23 2.15 4.45
N ALA A 114 12.32 1.81 3.77
CA ALA A 114 13.19 0.68 4.09
C ALA A 114 14.51 1.21 4.64
N THR A 115 14.80 0.96 5.91
CA THR A 115 16.04 1.38 6.58
C THR A 115 16.91 0.16 6.84
N ASN A 116 18.10 0.10 6.23
CA ASN A 116 19.04 -0.98 6.46
C ASN A 116 20.17 -0.52 7.42
N SER A 117 20.29 -1.20 8.55
CA SER A 117 21.26 -0.85 9.60
C SER A 117 22.71 -1.10 9.22
N GLY A 118 22.99 -2.16 8.47
CA GLY A 118 24.34 -2.53 8.04
C GLY A 118 24.89 -1.57 7.00
N LYS A 119 24.08 -1.25 5.97
CA LYS A 119 24.47 -0.38 4.86
C LYS A 119 24.27 1.11 5.16
N LYS A 120 23.65 1.47 6.28
CA LYS A 120 23.22 2.85 6.62
C LYS A 120 22.41 3.49 5.47
N GLU A 121 21.61 2.70 4.78
CA GLU A 121 20.88 3.10 3.60
C GLU A 121 19.39 3.22 3.91
N VAL A 122 18.75 4.28 3.40
CA VAL A 122 17.31 4.49 3.43
C VAL A 122 16.80 4.55 2.00
N LYS A 123 15.86 3.67 1.68
CA LYS A 123 15.15 3.65 0.40
C LYS A 123 13.66 3.89 0.61
N SER A 124 13.05 4.62 -0.31
CA SER A 124 11.62 4.87 -0.30
C SER A 124 10.95 4.35 -1.57
N TYR A 125 9.71 3.88 -1.42
CA TYR A 125 8.90 3.35 -2.50
C TYR A 125 7.46 3.83 -2.35
N LEU A 126 6.82 4.19 -3.44
CA LEU A 126 5.37 4.36 -3.46
C LEU A 126 4.74 2.99 -3.71
N ASN A 127 3.84 2.60 -2.83
CA ASN A 127 3.14 1.33 -2.92
C ASN A 127 1.64 1.55 -3.01
N THR A 128 0.98 0.69 -3.79
CA THR A 128 -0.47 0.60 -3.82
C THR A 128 -0.85 -0.86 -3.74
N GLY A 129 -1.65 -1.22 -2.73
CA GLY A 129 -2.22 -2.54 -2.56
C GLY A 129 -3.74 -2.52 -2.73
N THR A 130 -4.28 -3.51 -3.42
CA THR A 130 -5.72 -3.80 -3.42
C THR A 130 -5.98 -4.97 -2.49
N PHE A 131 -6.88 -4.74 -1.55
CA PHE A 131 -7.28 -5.70 -0.53
C PHE A 131 -8.70 -6.17 -0.78
N LEU A 132 -8.97 -7.46 -0.54
CA LEU A 132 -10.32 -8.00 -0.48
C LEU A 132 -10.59 -8.60 0.90
N LYS A 133 -11.81 -8.36 1.41
CA LYS A 133 -12.31 -8.94 2.65
C LYS A 133 -13.11 -10.19 2.31
N ARG A 134 -12.67 -11.34 2.83
CA ARG A 134 -13.35 -12.64 2.68
C ARG A 134 -13.38 -13.34 4.03
N ASN A 135 -14.54 -13.85 4.41
CA ASN A 135 -14.70 -14.51 5.70
C ASN A 135 -14.18 -13.63 6.87
N ALA A 136 -14.53 -12.35 6.85
CA ALA A 136 -14.09 -11.32 7.81
C ALA A 136 -12.56 -11.10 7.88
N LYS A 137 -11.80 -11.48 6.86
CA LYS A 137 -10.34 -11.30 6.81
C LYS A 137 -9.94 -10.52 5.57
N TRP A 138 -9.16 -9.47 5.76
CA TRP A 138 -8.53 -8.74 4.67
C TRP A 138 -7.27 -9.47 4.17
N GLN A 139 -7.12 -9.60 2.86
CA GLN A 139 -5.93 -10.12 2.19
C GLN A 139 -5.63 -9.30 0.94
N VAL A 140 -4.37 -9.22 0.57
CA VAL A 140 -3.93 -8.48 -0.62
C VAL A 140 -4.03 -9.36 -1.85
N VAL A 141 -4.74 -8.87 -2.88
CA VAL A 141 -4.91 -9.54 -4.19
C VAL A 141 -4.06 -8.90 -5.29
N ALA A 142 -3.71 -7.62 -5.13
CA ALA A 142 -2.81 -6.93 -6.06
C ALA A 142 -1.88 -6.00 -5.29
N TRP A 143 -0.63 -5.90 -5.73
CA TRP A 143 0.37 -5.02 -5.16
C TRP A 143 1.29 -4.45 -6.23
N GLN A 144 1.53 -3.15 -6.15
CA GLN A 144 2.45 -2.43 -7.01
C GLN A 144 3.42 -1.62 -6.17
N ALA A 145 4.72 -1.79 -6.42
CA ALA A 145 5.76 -0.96 -5.84
C ALA A 145 6.45 -0.13 -6.94
N THR A 146 6.76 1.12 -6.63
CA THR A 146 7.52 2.03 -7.50
C THR A 146 8.64 2.65 -6.68
N ALA A 147 9.90 2.49 -7.11
CA ALA A 147 11.03 3.13 -6.45
C ALA A 147 10.94 4.65 -6.56
N MET A 148 11.18 5.36 -5.45
CA MET A 148 11.34 6.80 -5.48
C MET A 148 12.79 7.16 -5.85
N PRO A 149 13.00 8.25 -6.63
CA PRO A 149 14.34 8.74 -6.89
C PRO A 149 15.07 9.02 -5.57
N THR A 150 16.34 8.67 -5.50
CA THR A 150 17.21 9.12 -4.40
C THR A 150 17.55 10.59 -4.62
N ALA A 151 17.83 11.33 -3.54
CA ALA A 151 18.12 12.78 -3.60
C ALA A 151 19.29 13.17 -4.55
N SER A 152 20.04 12.19 -5.06
CA SER A 152 21.11 12.36 -6.04
C SER A 152 20.69 12.15 -7.49
N GLU A 153 19.46 11.73 -7.77
CA GLU A 153 18.98 11.48 -9.14
C GLU A 153 18.04 12.63 -9.56
N PRO A 154 18.43 13.48 -10.53
CA PRO A 154 17.52 14.51 -11.05
C PRO A 154 16.30 13.85 -11.68
N ALA A 155 15.14 14.40 -11.44
CA ALA A 155 13.91 14.01 -12.12
C ALA A 155 14.11 14.14 -13.63
N LYS A 156 13.91 13.05 -14.37
CA LYS A 156 13.89 13.05 -15.85
C LYS A 156 12.55 13.52 -16.38
#